data_91d59bbc3086dd9cf28988ece12fbf60
#
_entry.id   91d59bbc3086dd9cf28988ece12fbf60
#
_cell.length_a   1.000
_cell.length_b   1.000
_cell.length_c   1.000
_cell.angle_alpha   90.00
_cell.angle_beta   90.00
_cell.angle_gamma   90.00
#
_symmetry.space_group_name_H-M   'P 1'
#
loop_
_entity.id
_entity.type
_entity.pdbx_description
1 polymer ?
#
loop_
_entity_poly.entity_id
_entity_poly.type
_entity_poly.pdbx_seq_one_letter_code
_entity_poly.pdbx_strand_id
1 'polypeptide(L)'
;MEQSPLPFRKRSLQGGISALYGSNGRRYVATGQLEGAFPGDFAWRLQGTWSNSGDRSTAHYLLNNTGTREYHASASLGYDRGRLRVEGFYSRFYSRTGVMLSAQMGSEDLLAERIRLGRPLHTDPFSRGIRAPCQEVTHQIAFGRMRLGMKKGGSIHWQSTWQKDDRQENRVRRLDSNIPAVSLHLNSFQHLLRWKRDYRSWQVEAGGQVMFIENHSRAGTGFVPVIPNYTETQAGIYGIGKYHLARGGVEAGLRLDMQETRASGYDWTGGPYGGTRKFNNVSYSLGGHYQLSRRWRLTSNFGLAWRAPHVYELYSNGNEL
;
A
#
# COMPACT_ATOMS: atom_id res chain seq x y z
N MET A 1 -3.23 2.14 7.36
CA MET A 1 -4.48 1.99 8.12
C MET A 1 -4.17 1.33 9.45
N GLU A 2 -4.47 1.95 10.57
CA GLU A 2 -4.43 1.30 11.87
C GLU A 2 -5.68 0.42 12.01
N GLN A 3 -5.48 -0.87 12.25
CA GLN A 3 -6.57 -1.77 12.59
C GLN A 3 -6.92 -1.64 14.07
N SER A 4 -8.22 -1.66 14.39
CA SER A 4 -8.65 -1.76 15.78
C SER A 4 -8.03 -3.01 16.43
N PRO A 5 -7.63 -2.95 17.70
CA PRO A 5 -7.12 -4.13 18.41
C PRO A 5 -8.11 -5.30 18.36
N LEU A 6 -7.59 -6.52 18.34
CA LEU A 6 -8.41 -7.73 18.48
C LEU A 6 -9.06 -7.79 19.86
N PRO A 7 -10.28 -8.36 20.00
CA PRO A 7 -11.08 -8.35 21.22
C PRO A 7 -10.66 -9.43 22.24
N PHE A 8 -9.39 -9.49 22.64
CA PHE A 8 -8.84 -10.56 23.52
C PHE A 8 -9.57 -10.77 24.84
N ARG A 9 -10.26 -9.75 25.36
CA ARG A 9 -10.94 -9.80 26.67
C ARG A 9 -12.45 -10.01 26.56
N LYS A 10 -13.00 -10.01 25.36
CA LYS A 10 -14.44 -10.13 25.13
C LYS A 10 -14.75 -11.54 24.62
N ARG A 11 -15.23 -12.43 25.49
CA ARG A 11 -15.61 -13.81 25.12
C ARG A 11 -16.90 -13.92 24.30
N SER A 12 -17.57 -12.83 24.01
CA SER A 12 -18.79 -12.80 23.20
C SER A 12 -18.49 -12.64 21.72
N LEU A 13 -19.20 -13.38 20.90
CA LEU A 13 -19.25 -13.12 19.46
C LEU A 13 -19.89 -11.76 19.21
N GLN A 14 -19.22 -10.92 18.42
CA GLN A 14 -19.69 -9.61 18.00
C GLN A 14 -19.61 -9.52 16.48
N GLY A 15 -20.51 -8.77 15.90
CA GLY A 15 -20.48 -8.54 14.47
C GLY A 15 -21.44 -7.45 14.04
N GLY A 16 -21.31 -7.07 12.78
CA GLY A 16 -22.15 -6.07 12.17
C GLY A 16 -22.21 -6.27 10.67
N ILE A 17 -23.33 -5.84 10.10
CA ILE A 17 -23.54 -5.77 8.67
C ILE A 17 -23.87 -4.33 8.33
N SER A 18 -23.30 -3.81 7.26
CA SER A 18 -23.60 -2.50 6.69
C SER A 18 -23.92 -2.66 5.22
N ALA A 19 -24.97 -2.00 4.76
CA ALA A 19 -25.35 -1.92 3.38
C ALA A 19 -25.51 -0.48 2.94
N LEU A 20 -25.09 -0.16 1.72
CA LEU A 20 -25.22 1.18 1.14
C LEU A 20 -25.70 1.04 -0.31
N TYR A 21 -26.64 1.91 -0.68
CA TYR A 21 -27.06 2.14 -2.04
C TYR A 21 -26.73 3.56 -2.46
N GLY A 22 -26.08 3.72 -3.62
CA GLY A 22 -25.84 5.02 -4.26
C GLY A 22 -26.56 5.09 -5.60
N SER A 23 -27.37 6.11 -5.83
CA SER A 23 -28.17 6.25 -7.06
C SER A 23 -27.28 6.44 -8.30
N ASN A 24 -26.20 7.24 -8.21
CA ASN A 24 -25.27 7.42 -9.32
C ASN A 24 -24.42 6.16 -9.51
N GLY A 25 -24.50 5.56 -10.69
CA GLY A 25 -23.94 4.24 -10.98
C GLY A 25 -24.73 3.09 -10.38
N ARG A 26 -25.88 3.33 -9.73
CA ARG A 26 -26.71 2.33 -9.03
C ARG A 26 -25.83 1.40 -8.18
N ARG A 27 -24.95 2.01 -7.38
CA ARG A 27 -23.92 1.32 -6.60
C ARG A 27 -24.52 0.61 -5.41
N TYR A 28 -24.17 -0.66 -5.23
CA TYR A 28 -24.43 -1.44 -4.04
C TYR A 28 -23.13 -1.72 -3.32
N VAL A 29 -23.14 -1.60 -2.00
CA VAL A 29 -22.04 -2.00 -1.12
C VAL A 29 -22.63 -2.80 0.02
N ALA A 30 -22.04 -3.94 0.32
CA ALA A 30 -22.34 -4.74 1.51
C ALA A 30 -21.04 -5.06 2.22
N THR A 31 -20.99 -4.80 3.53
CA THR A 31 -19.85 -5.12 4.40
C THR A 31 -20.35 -5.90 5.59
N GLY A 32 -19.64 -7.00 5.90
CA GLY A 32 -19.88 -7.80 7.10
C GLY A 32 -18.60 -7.93 7.91
N GLN A 33 -18.71 -7.89 9.22
CA GLN A 33 -17.63 -8.15 10.15
C GLN A 33 -18.11 -9.07 11.27
N LEU A 34 -17.27 -10.04 11.63
CA LEU A 34 -17.44 -10.89 12.78
C LEU A 34 -16.13 -10.93 13.56
N GLU A 35 -16.22 -10.86 14.89
CA GLU A 35 -15.06 -10.96 15.76
C GLU A 35 -15.43 -11.61 17.09
N GLY A 36 -14.45 -12.20 17.74
CA GLY A 36 -14.65 -12.82 19.04
C GLY A 36 -13.34 -13.31 19.66
N ALA A 37 -13.46 -13.86 20.86
CA ALA A 37 -12.37 -14.51 21.56
C ALA A 37 -12.74 -15.94 21.90
N PHE A 38 -11.74 -16.84 21.81
CA PHE A 38 -11.84 -18.20 22.29
C PHE A 38 -11.28 -18.30 23.72
N PRO A 39 -11.64 -19.34 24.48
CA PRO A 39 -10.92 -19.69 25.72
C PRO A 39 -9.42 -19.86 25.43
N GLY A 40 -8.56 -19.40 26.36
CA GLY A 40 -7.11 -19.55 26.21
C GLY A 40 -6.40 -18.38 25.56
N ASP A 41 -6.95 -17.16 25.68
CA ASP A 41 -6.30 -15.90 25.28
C ASP A 41 -6.18 -15.70 23.74
N PHE A 42 -7.00 -16.39 22.95
CA PHE A 42 -7.09 -16.21 21.52
C PHE A 42 -8.21 -15.27 21.13
N ALA A 43 -7.97 -14.44 20.13
CA ALA A 43 -8.99 -13.59 19.52
C ALA A 43 -8.87 -13.62 18.00
N TRP A 44 -10.00 -13.40 17.32
CA TRP A 44 -10.09 -13.45 15.88
C TRP A 44 -11.03 -12.39 15.33
N ARG A 45 -10.85 -12.05 14.06
CA ARG A 45 -11.73 -11.18 13.28
C ARG A 45 -11.77 -11.64 11.83
N LEU A 46 -12.98 -11.67 11.27
CA LEU A 46 -13.24 -11.86 9.84
C LEU A 46 -13.99 -10.65 9.32
N GLN A 47 -13.64 -10.19 8.14
CA GLN A 47 -14.33 -9.09 7.49
C GLN A 47 -14.42 -9.35 5.99
N GLY A 48 -15.56 -9.01 5.39
CA GLY A 48 -15.78 -9.06 3.96
C GLY A 48 -16.51 -7.82 3.47
N THR A 49 -16.17 -7.35 2.28
CA THR A 49 -16.85 -6.27 1.58
C THR A 49 -17.06 -6.65 0.13
N TRP A 50 -18.25 -6.41 -0.36
CA TRP A 50 -18.61 -6.50 -1.77
C TRP A 50 -19.15 -5.17 -2.24
N SER A 51 -18.70 -4.71 -3.42
CA SER A 51 -19.18 -3.49 -4.06
C SER A 51 -19.35 -3.71 -5.55
N ASN A 52 -20.44 -3.21 -6.10
CA ASN A 52 -20.72 -3.25 -7.53
C ASN A 52 -21.43 -1.97 -7.96
N SER A 53 -20.87 -1.28 -8.95
CA SER A 53 -21.51 -0.15 -9.61
C SER A 53 -21.48 -0.31 -11.12
N GLY A 54 -22.47 0.23 -11.80
CA GLY A 54 -22.49 0.39 -13.25
C GLY A 54 -22.01 1.77 -13.67
N ASP A 55 -22.38 2.14 -14.87
CA ASP A 55 -22.05 3.43 -15.47
C ASP A 55 -22.51 4.59 -14.59
N ARG A 56 -21.62 5.55 -14.39
CA ARG A 56 -21.94 6.79 -13.66
C ARG A 56 -22.60 7.79 -14.62
N SER A 57 -23.25 8.78 -14.09
CA SER A 57 -23.84 9.86 -14.87
C SER A 57 -23.35 11.24 -14.41
N THR A 58 -23.26 12.14 -15.35
CA THR A 58 -23.32 13.59 -15.10
C THR A 58 -24.79 14.01 -14.96
N ALA A 59 -25.04 15.30 -14.85
CA ALA A 59 -26.42 15.83 -14.89
C ALA A 59 -27.13 15.58 -16.23
N HIS A 60 -26.39 15.37 -17.32
CA HIS A 60 -26.93 15.40 -18.69
C HIS A 60 -26.75 14.10 -19.48
N TYR A 61 -25.76 13.25 -19.14
CA TYR A 61 -25.46 12.02 -19.90
C TYR A 61 -24.76 10.96 -19.03
N LEU A 62 -24.77 9.73 -19.53
CA LEU A 62 -24.03 8.62 -18.93
C LEU A 62 -22.55 8.64 -19.31
N LEU A 63 -21.71 8.35 -18.35
CA LEU A 63 -20.28 8.10 -18.53
C LEU A 63 -20.10 6.58 -18.71
N ASN A 64 -20.13 6.14 -19.95
CA ASN A 64 -20.10 4.72 -20.27
C ASN A 64 -18.75 4.08 -19.91
N ASN A 65 -18.82 2.81 -19.49
CA ASN A 65 -17.69 2.01 -19.04
C ASN A 65 -16.98 2.59 -17.80
N THR A 66 -17.75 3.19 -16.88
CA THR A 66 -17.22 3.70 -15.60
C THR A 66 -17.65 2.85 -14.39
N GLY A 67 -18.16 1.65 -14.66
CA GLY A 67 -18.51 0.68 -13.63
C GLY A 67 -17.31 0.22 -12.80
N THR A 68 -17.58 -0.22 -11.57
CA THR A 68 -16.57 -0.82 -10.69
C THR A 68 -17.11 -2.10 -10.06
N ARG A 69 -16.23 -3.07 -9.86
CA ARG A 69 -16.51 -4.31 -9.12
C ARG A 69 -15.40 -4.58 -8.15
N GLU A 70 -15.73 -4.73 -6.87
CA GLU A 70 -14.76 -4.85 -5.80
C GLU A 70 -15.14 -5.98 -4.85
N TYR A 71 -14.14 -6.75 -4.42
CA TYR A 71 -14.26 -7.78 -3.40
C TYR A 71 -13.09 -7.63 -2.44
N HIS A 72 -13.40 -7.58 -1.16
CA HIS A 72 -12.40 -7.55 -0.12
C HIS A 72 -12.72 -8.59 0.94
N ALA A 73 -11.74 -9.36 1.35
CA ALA A 73 -11.83 -10.27 2.47
C ALA A 73 -10.59 -10.14 3.34
N SER A 74 -10.76 -10.21 4.65
CA SER A 74 -9.63 -10.23 5.58
C SER A 74 -9.92 -11.11 6.79
N ALA A 75 -8.84 -11.68 7.33
CA ALA A 75 -8.87 -12.49 8.53
C ALA A 75 -7.72 -12.09 9.47
N SER A 76 -8.00 -12.06 10.75
CA SER A 76 -7.01 -11.83 11.80
C SER A 76 -7.16 -12.90 12.87
N LEU A 77 -6.02 -13.37 13.39
CA LEU A 77 -5.93 -14.25 14.52
C LEU A 77 -4.86 -13.73 15.47
N GLY A 78 -5.12 -13.74 16.75
CA GLY A 78 -4.18 -13.29 17.77
C GLY A 78 -4.18 -14.13 19.01
N TYR A 79 -3.05 -14.13 19.69
CA TYR A 79 -2.82 -14.74 21.01
C TYR A 79 -2.16 -13.69 21.93
N ASP A 80 -2.69 -13.48 23.12
CA ASP A 80 -2.20 -12.47 24.08
C ASP A 80 -2.20 -13.04 25.50
N ARG A 81 -1.04 -13.52 25.94
CA ARG A 81 -0.89 -14.06 27.30
C ARG A 81 0.39 -13.55 27.96
N GLY A 82 0.19 -12.83 29.06
CA GLY A 82 1.29 -12.36 29.90
C GLY A 82 2.26 -11.44 29.15
N ARG A 83 3.44 -11.95 28.80
CA ARG A 83 4.46 -11.16 28.09
C ARG A 83 4.46 -11.37 26.58
N LEU A 84 3.78 -12.39 26.10
CA LEU A 84 3.76 -12.76 24.68
C LEU A 84 2.44 -12.33 24.05
N ARG A 85 2.55 -11.53 23.00
CA ARG A 85 1.45 -11.25 22.09
C ARG A 85 1.89 -11.57 20.67
N VAL A 86 1.10 -12.37 19.97
CA VAL A 86 1.32 -12.72 18.56
C VAL A 86 0.03 -12.47 17.81
N GLU A 87 0.16 -11.90 16.63
CA GLU A 87 -0.97 -11.65 15.74
C GLU A 87 -0.58 -12.00 14.31
N GLY A 88 -1.50 -12.64 13.61
CA GLY A 88 -1.45 -12.89 12.17
C GLY A 88 -2.62 -12.20 11.48
N PHE A 89 -2.38 -11.73 10.29
CA PHE A 89 -3.36 -11.08 9.44
C PHE A 89 -3.15 -11.49 7.99
N TYR A 90 -4.25 -11.66 7.29
CA TYR A 90 -4.28 -11.80 5.84
C TYR A 90 -5.43 -10.98 5.27
N SER A 91 -5.21 -10.35 4.13
CA SER A 91 -6.29 -9.77 3.34
C SER A 91 -6.05 -9.95 1.84
N ARG A 92 -7.15 -10.05 1.12
CA ARG A 92 -7.18 -10.00 -0.34
C ARG A 92 -8.18 -8.94 -0.77
N PHE A 93 -7.73 -8.04 -1.60
CA PHE A 93 -8.52 -7.03 -2.28
C PHE A 93 -8.50 -7.32 -3.77
N TYR A 94 -9.65 -7.27 -4.40
CA TYR A 94 -9.82 -7.32 -5.85
C TYR A 94 -10.65 -6.15 -6.31
N SER A 95 -10.21 -5.48 -7.36
CA SER A 95 -10.95 -4.41 -8.03
C SER A 95 -10.83 -4.54 -9.54
N ARG A 96 -11.97 -4.42 -10.23
CA ARG A 96 -12.03 -4.20 -11.68
C ARG A 96 -12.78 -2.91 -11.94
N THR A 97 -12.14 -1.98 -12.64
CA THR A 97 -12.66 -0.64 -12.90
C THR A 97 -12.62 -0.35 -14.38
N GLY A 98 -13.75 0.03 -14.94
CA GLY A 98 -13.83 0.50 -16.32
C GLY A 98 -13.23 1.89 -16.43
N VAL A 99 -12.62 2.16 -17.56
CA VAL A 99 -12.14 3.49 -17.95
C VAL A 99 -13.11 4.04 -19.00
N MET A 100 -13.52 5.28 -18.83
CA MET A 100 -14.48 5.92 -19.73
C MET A 100 -13.97 5.89 -21.17
N LEU A 101 -14.78 5.35 -22.09
CA LEU A 101 -14.41 5.21 -23.50
C LEU A 101 -14.03 6.55 -24.14
N SER A 102 -14.77 7.61 -23.81
CA SER A 102 -14.52 8.95 -24.32
C SER A 102 -13.29 9.66 -23.71
N ALA A 103 -12.65 9.08 -22.70
CA ALA A 103 -11.39 9.62 -22.18
C ALA A 103 -10.18 9.31 -23.08
N GLN A 104 -10.31 8.32 -23.98
CA GLN A 104 -9.28 8.04 -24.97
C GLN A 104 -9.37 9.08 -26.10
N MET A 105 -8.41 9.97 -26.15
CA MET A 105 -8.31 10.99 -27.20
C MET A 105 -7.59 10.41 -28.41
N GLY A 106 -8.23 10.45 -29.58
CA GLY A 106 -7.64 9.95 -30.82
C GLY A 106 -6.83 11.00 -31.57
N SER A 107 -7.28 12.26 -31.55
CA SER A 107 -6.62 13.40 -32.19
C SER A 107 -7.04 14.72 -31.54
N GLU A 108 -6.27 15.78 -31.80
CA GLU A 108 -6.57 17.13 -31.34
C GLU A 108 -7.91 17.65 -31.89
N ASP A 109 -8.24 17.34 -33.15
CA ASP A 109 -9.50 17.70 -33.76
C ASP A 109 -10.71 17.07 -33.06
N LEU A 110 -10.61 15.79 -32.72
CA LEU A 110 -11.63 15.07 -31.94
C LEU A 110 -11.80 15.67 -30.55
N LEU A 111 -10.71 16.11 -29.91
CA LEU A 111 -10.78 16.80 -28.65
C LEU A 111 -11.52 18.12 -28.75
N ALA A 112 -11.16 18.93 -29.74
CA ALA A 112 -11.81 20.23 -30.01
C ALA A 112 -13.30 20.06 -30.28
N GLU A 113 -13.70 19.06 -31.07
CA GLU A 113 -15.10 18.75 -31.35
C GLU A 113 -15.85 18.32 -30.06
N ARG A 114 -15.26 17.48 -29.22
CA ARG A 114 -15.87 17.07 -27.94
C ARG A 114 -16.05 18.25 -26.99
N ILE A 115 -15.06 19.14 -26.92
CA ILE A 115 -15.16 20.36 -26.12
C ILE A 115 -16.31 21.24 -26.63
N ARG A 116 -16.43 21.43 -27.95
CA ARG A 116 -17.51 22.19 -28.56
C ARG A 116 -18.89 21.60 -28.30
N LEU A 117 -19.01 20.25 -28.34
CA LEU A 117 -20.27 19.54 -28.08
C LEU A 117 -20.63 19.52 -26.61
N GLY A 118 -19.68 19.68 -25.71
CA GLY A 118 -19.88 19.59 -24.25
C GLY A 118 -20.35 18.22 -23.72
N ARG A 119 -20.27 17.18 -24.57
CA ARG A 119 -20.69 15.81 -24.26
C ARG A 119 -19.93 14.80 -25.10
N PRO A 120 -19.89 13.50 -24.67
CA PRO A 120 -19.36 12.43 -25.52
C PRO A 120 -20.10 12.33 -26.87
N LEU A 121 -19.39 11.91 -27.92
CA LEU A 121 -19.98 11.71 -29.27
C LEU A 121 -21.04 10.59 -29.25
N HIS A 122 -20.84 9.55 -28.42
CA HIS A 122 -21.77 8.44 -28.26
C HIS A 122 -22.02 8.18 -26.77
N THR A 123 -23.25 7.88 -26.44
CA THR A 123 -23.68 7.42 -25.12
C THR A 123 -24.53 6.17 -25.28
N ASP A 124 -24.07 5.07 -24.68
CA ASP A 124 -24.82 3.82 -24.63
C ASP A 124 -25.80 3.84 -23.44
N PRO A 125 -26.83 2.97 -23.45
CA PRO A 125 -27.68 2.75 -22.28
C PRO A 125 -26.85 2.31 -21.05
N PHE A 126 -27.39 2.51 -19.86
CA PHE A 126 -26.78 2.11 -18.60
C PHE A 126 -26.37 0.64 -18.61
N SER A 127 -25.13 0.36 -18.22
CA SER A 127 -24.60 -1.00 -18.11
C SER A 127 -23.83 -1.19 -16.80
N ARG A 128 -23.79 -2.42 -16.32
CA ARG A 128 -22.89 -2.91 -15.27
C ARG A 128 -21.71 -3.69 -15.84
N GLY A 129 -21.67 -3.89 -17.16
CA GLY A 129 -20.58 -4.54 -17.85
C GLY A 129 -19.34 -3.65 -17.84
N ILE A 130 -18.20 -4.25 -17.55
CA ILE A 130 -16.90 -3.59 -17.62
C ILE A 130 -16.15 -4.19 -18.79
N ARG A 131 -15.91 -3.36 -19.81
CA ARG A 131 -15.19 -3.74 -21.04
C ARG A 131 -13.84 -3.03 -21.09
N ALA A 132 -13.00 -3.35 -22.05
CA ALA A 132 -11.83 -2.53 -22.36
C ALA A 132 -12.27 -1.13 -22.86
N PRO A 133 -11.59 -0.07 -22.43
CA PRO A 133 -10.45 -0.05 -21.55
C PRO A 133 -10.85 -0.26 -20.08
N CYS A 134 -10.07 -1.04 -19.36
CA CYS A 134 -10.32 -1.30 -17.95
C CYS A 134 -9.01 -1.62 -17.22
N GLN A 135 -9.05 -1.48 -15.90
CA GLN A 135 -8.00 -1.87 -15.01
C GLN A 135 -8.49 -2.97 -14.07
N GLU A 136 -7.66 -3.97 -13.82
CA GLU A 136 -7.90 -5.03 -12.87
C GLU A 136 -6.72 -5.12 -11.91
N VAL A 137 -7.00 -5.13 -10.61
CA VAL A 137 -6.00 -5.20 -9.55
C VAL A 137 -6.40 -6.27 -8.56
N THR A 138 -5.45 -7.14 -8.22
CA THR A 138 -5.54 -8.03 -7.07
C THR A 138 -4.39 -7.71 -6.13
N HIS A 139 -4.70 -7.22 -4.94
CA HIS A 139 -3.72 -6.95 -3.90
C HIS A 139 -3.92 -7.91 -2.73
N GLN A 140 -2.84 -8.53 -2.30
CA GLN A 140 -2.81 -9.43 -1.15
C GLN A 140 -1.75 -8.96 -0.16
N ILE A 141 -2.07 -9.03 1.12
CA ILE A 141 -1.14 -8.75 2.19
C ILE A 141 -1.31 -9.78 3.31
N ALA A 142 -0.19 -10.31 3.78
CA ALA A 142 -0.13 -11.10 4.99
C ALA A 142 0.92 -10.51 5.92
N PHE A 143 0.65 -10.47 7.20
CA PHE A 143 1.68 -10.19 8.19
C PHE A 143 1.54 -11.03 9.44
N GLY A 144 2.69 -11.33 10.04
CA GLY A 144 2.81 -11.82 11.39
C GLY A 144 3.53 -10.80 12.24
N ARG A 145 3.04 -10.52 13.43
CA ARG A 145 3.72 -9.66 14.41
C ARG A 145 3.76 -10.31 15.79
N MET A 146 4.87 -10.12 16.46
CA MET A 146 5.11 -10.62 17.80
C MET A 146 5.63 -9.49 18.70
N ARG A 147 5.11 -9.43 19.90
CA ARG A 147 5.64 -8.61 20.99
C ARG A 147 5.98 -9.53 22.17
N LEU A 148 7.24 -9.49 22.59
CA LEU A 148 7.72 -10.23 23.75
C LEU A 148 8.22 -9.24 24.82
N GLY A 149 7.53 -9.17 25.94
CA GLY A 149 7.95 -8.40 27.11
C GLY A 149 9.07 -9.12 27.86
N MET A 150 10.15 -8.41 28.23
CA MET A 150 11.30 -8.96 28.92
C MET A 150 11.14 -8.90 30.45
N LYS A 151 11.77 -9.83 31.17
CA LYS A 151 11.70 -9.91 32.66
C LYS A 151 12.22 -8.68 33.38
N LYS A 152 13.28 -8.05 32.83
CA LYS A 152 13.97 -6.88 33.42
C LYS A 152 13.55 -5.55 32.78
N GLY A 153 12.34 -5.47 32.27
CA GLY A 153 11.82 -4.31 31.55
C GLY A 153 12.26 -4.27 30.07
N GLY A 154 11.43 -3.65 29.25
CA GLY A 154 11.62 -3.58 27.81
C GLY A 154 10.84 -4.64 27.04
N SER A 155 10.94 -4.59 25.73
CA SER A 155 10.24 -5.50 24.83
C SER A 155 10.98 -5.68 23.51
N ILE A 156 10.78 -6.85 22.90
CA ILE A 156 11.17 -7.16 21.53
C ILE A 156 9.91 -7.18 20.70
N HIS A 157 9.94 -6.53 19.57
CA HIS A 157 8.90 -6.53 18.57
C HIS A 157 9.47 -7.06 17.26
N TRP A 158 8.80 -8.03 16.70
CA TRP A 158 9.10 -8.55 15.38
C TRP A 158 7.86 -8.44 14.51
N GLN A 159 8.06 -8.08 13.25
CA GLN A 159 7.02 -8.09 12.23
C GLN A 159 7.61 -8.60 10.93
N SER A 160 6.87 -9.50 10.30
CA SER A 160 7.12 -9.97 8.95
C SER A 160 5.90 -9.67 8.12
N THR A 161 6.09 -9.05 6.96
CA THR A 161 5.00 -8.66 6.05
C THR A 161 5.31 -9.16 4.66
N TRP A 162 4.36 -9.81 4.04
CA TRP A 162 4.35 -10.16 2.63
C TRP A 162 3.26 -9.39 1.93
N GLN A 163 3.57 -8.88 0.73
CA GLN A 163 2.59 -8.25 -0.15
C GLN A 163 2.77 -8.76 -1.57
N LYS A 164 1.65 -8.94 -2.24
CA LYS A 164 1.57 -9.25 -3.67
C LYS A 164 0.57 -8.33 -4.32
N ASP A 165 0.98 -7.70 -5.42
CA ASP A 165 0.12 -6.87 -6.26
C ASP A 165 0.18 -7.39 -7.70
N ASP A 166 -0.98 -7.76 -8.23
CA ASP A 166 -1.17 -8.16 -9.62
C ASP A 166 -2.04 -7.08 -10.28
N ARG A 167 -1.50 -6.36 -11.26
CA ARG A 167 -2.18 -5.28 -11.98
C ARG A 167 -2.20 -5.55 -13.46
N GLN A 168 -3.37 -5.44 -14.06
CA GLN A 168 -3.58 -5.53 -15.50
C GLN A 168 -4.36 -4.32 -16.00
N GLU A 169 -3.96 -3.79 -17.16
CA GLU A 169 -4.68 -2.74 -17.86
C GLU A 169 -4.97 -3.20 -19.29
N ASN A 170 -6.24 -3.23 -19.62
CA ASN A 170 -6.70 -3.54 -20.96
C ASN A 170 -7.04 -2.26 -21.70
N ARG A 171 -6.63 -2.17 -22.97
CA ARG A 171 -6.98 -1.08 -23.90
C ARG A 171 -7.85 -1.62 -25.01
N VAL A 172 -8.60 -0.75 -25.66
CA VAL A 172 -9.29 -1.11 -26.90
C VAL A 172 -8.26 -1.40 -27.98
N ARG A 173 -8.31 -2.59 -28.57
CA ARG A 173 -7.44 -3.02 -29.67
C ARG A 173 -8.27 -3.48 -30.86
N ARG A 174 -7.73 -3.40 -32.08
CA ARG A 174 -8.43 -3.84 -33.30
C ARG A 174 -8.66 -5.35 -33.33
N LEU A 175 -7.68 -6.15 -32.85
CA LEU A 175 -7.74 -7.61 -32.96
C LEU A 175 -8.24 -8.29 -31.69
N ASP A 176 -7.64 -7.98 -30.53
CA ASP A 176 -8.02 -8.61 -29.25
C ASP A 176 -7.79 -7.66 -28.08
N SER A 177 -8.90 -7.13 -27.56
CA SER A 177 -8.90 -6.26 -26.38
C SER A 177 -8.76 -7.02 -25.04
N ASN A 178 -8.75 -8.37 -25.07
CA ASN A 178 -8.56 -9.16 -23.86
C ASN A 178 -7.08 -9.32 -23.48
N ILE A 179 -6.17 -9.09 -24.44
CA ILE A 179 -4.73 -9.06 -24.15
C ILE A 179 -4.43 -7.76 -23.40
N PRO A 180 -3.96 -7.80 -22.15
CA PRO A 180 -3.65 -6.59 -21.41
C PRO A 180 -2.53 -5.79 -22.08
N ALA A 181 -2.62 -4.47 -22.05
CA ALA A 181 -1.54 -3.57 -22.46
C ALA A 181 -0.45 -3.46 -21.39
N VAL A 182 -0.84 -3.57 -20.13
CA VAL A 182 0.04 -3.60 -18.97
C VAL A 182 -0.29 -4.82 -18.13
N SER A 183 0.71 -5.58 -17.71
CA SER A 183 0.56 -6.69 -16.78
C SER A 183 1.76 -6.71 -15.85
N LEU A 184 1.57 -6.25 -14.62
CA LEU A 184 2.61 -6.12 -13.59
C LEU A 184 2.34 -7.08 -12.45
N HIS A 185 3.40 -7.71 -11.97
CA HIS A 185 3.41 -8.56 -10.79
C HIS A 185 4.49 -8.07 -9.84
N LEU A 186 4.08 -7.59 -8.69
CA LEU A 186 4.98 -7.12 -7.65
C LEU A 186 4.83 -8.01 -6.43
N ASN A 187 5.96 -8.53 -5.94
CA ASN A 187 6.05 -9.22 -4.67
C ASN A 187 7.00 -8.46 -3.74
N SER A 188 6.67 -8.36 -2.48
CA SER A 188 7.59 -7.83 -1.48
C SER A 188 7.51 -8.59 -0.17
N PHE A 189 8.68 -8.75 0.47
CA PHE A 189 8.82 -9.27 1.81
C PHE A 189 9.58 -8.26 2.64
N GLN A 190 9.03 -7.93 3.80
CA GLN A 190 9.66 -7.04 4.76
C GLN A 190 9.74 -7.69 6.13
N HIS A 191 10.90 -7.61 6.77
CA HIS A 191 11.10 -8.02 8.15
C HIS A 191 11.60 -6.84 8.96
N LEU A 192 11.01 -6.63 10.11
CA LEU A 192 11.36 -5.60 11.08
C LEU A 192 11.59 -6.25 12.42
N LEU A 193 12.73 -6.00 13.03
CA LEU A 193 13.03 -6.36 14.42
C LEU A 193 13.34 -5.08 15.19
N ARG A 194 12.68 -4.90 16.32
CA ARG A 194 12.84 -3.74 17.18
C ARG A 194 12.94 -4.17 18.62
N TRP A 195 13.96 -3.71 19.29
CA TRP A 195 14.13 -3.82 20.73
C TRP A 195 13.91 -2.45 21.37
N LYS A 196 13.12 -2.39 22.45
CA LYS A 196 12.83 -1.17 23.20
C LYS A 196 13.03 -1.42 24.67
N ARG A 197 13.66 -0.48 25.36
CA ARG A 197 13.84 -0.54 26.82
C ARG A 197 13.76 0.85 27.43
N ASP A 198 12.99 0.95 28.51
CA ASP A 198 12.94 2.12 29.37
C ASP A 198 13.77 1.83 30.62
N TYR A 199 14.72 2.72 30.95
CA TYR A 199 15.60 2.59 32.10
C TYR A 199 15.79 3.94 32.77
N ARG A 200 15.18 4.14 33.95
CA ARG A 200 15.17 5.41 34.69
C ARG A 200 14.81 6.59 33.75
N SER A 201 15.77 7.49 33.55
CA SER A 201 15.58 8.66 32.67
C SER A 201 15.86 8.39 31.19
N TRP A 202 16.28 7.16 30.84
CA TRP A 202 16.61 6.79 29.47
C TRP A 202 15.51 5.93 28.85
N GLN A 203 15.19 6.20 27.60
CA GLN A 203 14.46 5.32 26.72
C GLN A 203 15.33 5.00 25.52
N VAL A 204 15.60 3.74 25.30
CA VAL A 204 16.45 3.28 24.20
C VAL A 204 15.64 2.39 23.28
N GLU A 205 15.76 2.64 21.99
CA GLU A 205 15.21 1.78 20.94
C GLU A 205 16.31 1.46 19.93
N ALA A 206 16.46 0.21 19.55
CA ALA A 206 17.32 -0.23 18.47
C ALA A 206 16.58 -1.22 17.59
N GLY A 207 16.85 -1.22 16.30
CA GLY A 207 16.17 -2.11 15.38
C GLY A 207 16.89 -2.29 14.06
N GLY A 208 16.36 -3.23 13.30
CA GLY A 208 16.80 -3.51 11.96
C GLY A 208 15.62 -3.86 11.06
N GLN A 209 15.79 -3.58 9.79
CA GLN A 209 14.81 -3.83 8.74
C GLN A 209 15.51 -4.46 7.53
N VAL A 210 14.87 -5.44 6.93
CA VAL A 210 15.26 -5.98 5.62
C VAL A 210 13.99 -6.03 4.76
N MET A 211 14.12 -5.63 3.49
CA MET A 211 13.05 -5.70 2.51
C MET A 211 13.56 -6.24 1.18
N PHE A 212 12.79 -7.14 0.59
CA PHE A 212 13.02 -7.71 -0.72
C PHE A 212 11.82 -7.37 -1.59
N ILE A 213 12.08 -6.83 -2.78
CA ILE A 213 11.06 -6.49 -3.76
C ILE A 213 11.43 -7.14 -5.08
N GLU A 214 10.45 -7.71 -5.75
CA GLU A 214 10.54 -8.22 -7.09
C GLU A 214 9.38 -7.67 -7.90
N ASN A 215 9.68 -7.05 -9.03
CA ASN A 215 8.69 -6.60 -10.01
C ASN A 215 8.94 -7.27 -11.35
N HIS A 216 7.90 -7.90 -11.87
CA HIS A 216 7.94 -8.59 -13.14
C HIS A 216 6.79 -8.15 -14.03
N SER A 217 7.14 -7.67 -15.22
CA SER A 217 6.18 -7.37 -16.29
C SER A 217 5.99 -8.60 -17.17
N ARG A 218 4.75 -9.06 -17.31
CA ARG A 218 4.43 -10.24 -18.11
C ARG A 218 4.67 -9.94 -19.59
N ALA A 219 5.35 -10.85 -20.27
CA ALA A 219 5.54 -10.79 -21.72
C ALA A 219 4.22 -11.00 -22.49
N GLY A 220 4.22 -10.66 -23.78
CA GLY A 220 3.10 -10.89 -24.70
C GLY A 220 2.01 -9.80 -24.69
N THR A 221 2.23 -8.70 -23.98
CA THR A 221 1.30 -7.55 -23.99
C THR A 221 1.32 -6.78 -25.31
N GLY A 222 2.40 -6.90 -26.10
CA GLY A 222 2.63 -6.12 -27.32
C GLY A 222 3.03 -4.66 -27.05
N PHE A 223 3.33 -4.30 -25.80
CA PHE A 223 3.87 -3.00 -25.42
C PHE A 223 5.13 -3.18 -24.59
N VAL A 224 6.05 -2.26 -24.75
CA VAL A 224 7.24 -2.17 -23.89
C VAL A 224 6.80 -1.70 -22.50
N PRO A 225 7.21 -2.39 -21.42
CA PRO A 225 6.89 -1.95 -20.07
C PRO A 225 7.46 -0.56 -19.78
N VAL A 226 6.68 0.27 -19.09
CA VAL A 226 7.10 1.62 -18.66
C VAL A 226 8.31 1.55 -17.73
N ILE A 227 8.39 0.50 -16.92
CA ILE A 227 9.54 0.22 -16.03
C ILE A 227 10.08 -1.17 -16.33
N PRO A 228 11.40 -1.38 -16.23
CA PRO A 228 12.00 -2.70 -16.44
C PRO A 228 11.59 -3.67 -15.32
N ASN A 229 11.81 -4.96 -15.56
CA ASN A 229 11.80 -5.92 -14.47
C ASN A 229 12.92 -5.60 -13.49
N TYR A 230 12.66 -5.74 -12.21
CA TYR A 230 13.69 -5.47 -11.21
C TYR A 230 13.54 -6.31 -9.96
N THR A 231 14.68 -6.50 -9.30
CA THR A 231 14.75 -6.97 -7.92
C THR A 231 15.43 -5.90 -7.08
N GLU A 232 14.97 -5.73 -5.87
CA GLU A 232 15.52 -4.76 -4.93
C GLU A 232 15.68 -5.38 -3.55
N THR A 233 16.84 -5.18 -2.95
CA THR A 233 17.12 -5.56 -1.57
C THR A 233 17.46 -4.30 -0.80
N GLN A 234 16.73 -4.07 0.28
CA GLN A 234 17.00 -2.98 1.21
C GLN A 234 17.31 -3.57 2.59
N ALA A 235 18.29 -3.00 3.27
CA ALA A 235 18.56 -3.30 4.66
C ALA A 235 18.91 -2.02 5.42
N GLY A 236 18.49 -1.93 6.67
CA GLY A 236 18.79 -0.79 7.52
C GLY A 236 18.85 -1.19 8.98
N ILE A 237 19.73 -0.54 9.72
CA ILE A 237 19.82 -0.63 11.18
C ILE A 237 19.74 0.76 11.77
N TYR A 238 19.13 0.86 12.94
CA TYR A 238 18.98 2.15 13.61
C TYR A 238 19.04 2.02 15.13
N GLY A 239 19.40 3.14 15.76
CA GLY A 239 19.33 3.33 17.20
C GLY A 239 18.77 4.70 17.54
N ILE A 240 17.93 4.76 18.56
CA ILE A 240 17.33 6.00 19.08
C ILE A 240 17.52 5.99 20.60
N GLY A 241 18.06 7.07 21.15
CA GLY A 241 18.17 7.33 22.57
C GLY A 241 17.38 8.58 22.95
N LYS A 242 16.56 8.47 24.00
CA LYS A 242 15.86 9.61 24.59
C LYS A 242 16.28 9.74 26.05
N TYR A 243 16.60 10.93 26.46
CA TYR A 243 16.94 11.25 27.84
C TYR A 243 15.92 12.25 28.41
N HIS A 244 15.30 11.88 29.51
CA HIS A 244 14.31 12.71 30.20
C HIS A 244 14.99 13.54 31.30
N LEU A 245 14.92 14.85 31.16
CA LEU A 245 15.34 15.83 32.15
C LEU A 245 14.14 16.23 33.04
N ALA A 246 14.38 16.81 34.19
CA ALA A 246 13.32 17.28 35.09
C ALA A 246 12.36 18.31 34.42
N ARG A 247 12.85 19.12 33.51
CA ARG A 247 12.08 20.14 32.79
C ARG A 247 12.11 19.99 31.25
N GLY A 248 12.51 18.83 30.74
CA GLY A 248 12.64 18.67 29.30
C GLY A 248 13.09 17.27 28.89
N GLY A 249 13.64 17.19 27.69
CA GLY A 249 14.22 15.95 27.19
C GLY A 249 15.01 16.20 25.92
N VAL A 250 15.92 15.31 25.65
CA VAL A 250 16.72 15.25 24.42
C VAL A 250 16.53 13.89 23.78
N GLU A 251 16.56 13.87 22.46
CA GLU A 251 16.47 12.66 21.65
C GLU A 251 17.52 12.71 20.55
N ALA A 252 18.24 11.61 20.36
CA ALA A 252 19.16 11.43 19.23
C ALA A 252 18.88 10.12 18.55
N GLY A 253 18.93 10.12 17.22
CA GLY A 253 18.76 8.94 16.39
C GLY A 253 19.81 8.86 15.30
N LEU A 254 20.24 7.64 15.00
CA LEU A 254 21.15 7.31 13.91
C LEU A 254 20.60 6.13 13.14
N ARG A 255 20.68 6.17 11.81
CA ARG A 255 20.27 5.07 10.93
C ARG A 255 21.25 4.92 9.78
N LEU A 256 21.60 3.67 9.51
CA LEU A 256 22.43 3.26 8.38
C LEU A 256 21.53 2.45 7.45
N ASP A 257 21.51 2.82 6.18
CA ASP A 257 20.72 2.16 5.13
C ASP A 257 21.59 1.74 3.96
N MET A 258 21.27 0.60 3.38
CA MET A 258 21.81 0.10 2.13
C MET A 258 20.67 -0.39 1.24
N GLN A 259 20.81 -0.11 -0.05
CA GLN A 259 19.90 -0.60 -1.09
C GLN A 259 20.68 -1.07 -2.31
N GLU A 260 20.34 -2.23 -2.82
CA GLU A 260 20.80 -2.72 -4.10
C GLU A 260 19.58 -2.98 -4.99
N THR A 261 19.58 -2.36 -6.17
CA THR A 261 18.55 -2.52 -7.19
C THR A 261 19.19 -3.07 -8.45
N ARG A 262 18.63 -4.14 -8.98
CA ARG A 262 19.02 -4.76 -10.26
C ARG A 262 17.83 -4.69 -11.20
N ALA A 263 17.97 -3.95 -12.28
CA ALA A 263 16.93 -3.76 -13.28
C ALA A 263 17.37 -4.28 -14.64
N SER A 264 16.45 -4.90 -15.38
CA SER A 264 16.69 -5.33 -16.75
C SER A 264 15.41 -5.27 -17.58
N GLY A 265 15.53 -4.76 -18.80
CA GLY A 265 14.42 -4.61 -19.72
C GLY A 265 14.89 -4.16 -21.09
N TYR A 266 13.93 -3.76 -21.91
CA TYR A 266 14.18 -3.21 -23.24
C TYR A 266 13.52 -1.84 -23.32
N ASP A 267 14.17 -0.90 -23.97
CA ASP A 267 13.58 0.40 -24.28
C ASP A 267 12.64 0.29 -25.49
N TRP A 268 12.01 1.40 -25.85
CA TRP A 268 11.06 1.47 -26.97
C TRP A 268 11.71 1.22 -28.35
N THR A 269 13.04 1.31 -28.47
CA THR A 269 13.79 0.97 -29.68
C THR A 269 14.19 -0.51 -29.74
N GLY A 270 13.92 -1.26 -28.68
CA GLY A 270 14.33 -2.67 -28.51
C GLY A 270 15.75 -2.83 -27.99
N GLY A 271 16.42 -1.75 -27.61
CA GLY A 271 17.73 -1.78 -26.97
C GLY A 271 17.63 -2.27 -25.52
N PRO A 272 18.58 -3.10 -25.03
CA PRO A 272 18.60 -3.51 -23.63
C PRO A 272 18.94 -2.32 -22.74
N TYR A 273 18.21 -2.17 -21.63
CA TYR A 273 18.47 -1.12 -20.65
C TYR A 273 18.25 -1.63 -19.23
N GLY A 274 18.82 -0.92 -18.25
CA GLY A 274 18.79 -1.30 -16.85
C GLY A 274 20.17 -1.24 -16.23
N GLY A 275 20.45 -2.16 -15.32
CA GLY A 275 21.74 -2.25 -14.63
C GLY A 275 21.60 -2.43 -13.13
N THR A 276 22.73 -2.47 -12.44
CA THR A 276 22.78 -2.57 -10.97
C THR A 276 23.13 -1.20 -10.37
N ARG A 277 22.36 -0.78 -9.38
CA ARG A 277 22.60 0.42 -8.59
C ARG A 277 22.70 0.06 -7.11
N LYS A 278 23.69 0.63 -6.44
CA LYS A 278 23.90 0.46 -5.00
C LYS A 278 23.92 1.82 -4.32
N PHE A 279 23.18 1.91 -3.24
CA PHE A 279 23.10 3.13 -2.44
C PHE A 279 23.39 2.78 -0.98
N ASN A 280 24.22 3.58 -0.35
CA ASN A 280 24.49 3.49 1.09
C ASN A 280 24.33 4.89 1.68
N ASN A 281 23.70 4.98 2.81
CA ASN A 281 23.48 6.26 3.45
C ASN A 281 23.43 6.20 4.97
N VAL A 282 23.71 7.35 5.55
CA VAL A 282 23.59 7.62 6.99
C VAL A 282 22.56 8.72 7.18
N SER A 283 21.54 8.47 7.98
CA SER A 283 20.55 9.45 8.41
C SER A 283 20.68 9.66 9.91
N TYR A 284 20.49 10.87 10.39
CA TYR A 284 20.54 11.18 11.80
C TYR A 284 19.52 12.25 12.18
N SER A 285 19.16 12.25 13.45
CA SER A 285 18.27 13.25 14.03
C SER A 285 18.74 13.62 15.44
N LEU A 286 18.55 14.88 15.79
CA LEU A 286 18.76 15.41 17.12
C LEU A 286 17.60 16.32 17.47
N GLY A 287 16.91 16.02 18.56
CA GLY A 287 15.77 16.79 19.00
C GLY A 287 15.83 17.09 20.49
N GLY A 288 15.16 18.13 20.91
CA GLY A 288 15.06 18.44 22.31
C GLY A 288 13.93 19.42 22.61
N HIS A 289 13.52 19.39 23.85
CA HIS A 289 12.57 20.37 24.38
C HIS A 289 12.92 20.72 25.82
N TYR A 290 12.62 21.93 26.19
CA TYR A 290 12.84 22.42 27.55
C TYR A 290 11.73 23.37 27.98
N GLN A 291 11.16 23.14 29.18
CA GLN A 291 10.14 23.98 29.78
C GLN A 291 10.80 25.15 30.50
N LEU A 292 10.84 26.31 29.86
CA LEU A 292 11.43 27.51 30.39
C LEU A 292 10.61 28.06 31.57
N SER A 293 9.29 28.04 31.44
CA SER A 293 8.33 28.44 32.47
C SER A 293 7.03 27.70 32.34
N ARG A 294 6.03 27.94 33.21
CA ARG A 294 4.69 27.34 33.07
C ARG A 294 3.99 27.68 31.75
N ARG A 295 4.40 28.77 31.07
CA ARG A 295 3.79 29.26 29.83
C ARG A 295 4.64 29.06 28.60
N TRP A 296 5.96 28.82 28.74
CA TRP A 296 6.91 28.81 27.63
C TRP A 296 7.64 27.47 27.56
N ARG A 297 7.56 26.82 26.42
CA ARG A 297 8.31 25.61 26.08
C ARG A 297 9.13 25.87 24.82
N LEU A 298 10.41 25.65 24.89
CA LEU A 298 11.32 25.64 23.74
C LEU A 298 11.38 24.23 23.17
N THR A 299 11.26 24.07 21.85
CA THR A 299 11.42 22.81 21.15
C THR A 299 12.28 23.04 19.91
N SER A 300 13.27 22.19 19.71
CA SER A 300 14.14 22.21 18.53
C SER A 300 14.33 20.80 18.00
N ASN A 301 14.31 20.66 16.67
CA ASN A 301 14.62 19.42 15.98
C ASN A 301 15.51 19.71 14.79
N PHE A 302 16.53 18.89 14.64
CA PHE A 302 17.45 18.90 13.52
C PHE A 302 17.59 17.48 12.99
N GLY A 303 17.57 17.29 11.66
CA GLY A 303 17.71 15.96 11.09
C GLY A 303 18.08 15.98 9.62
N LEU A 304 18.79 14.95 9.21
CA LEU A 304 19.08 14.63 7.83
C LEU A 304 18.35 13.33 7.48
N ALA A 305 17.47 13.42 6.49
CA ALA A 305 16.76 12.28 5.94
C ALA A 305 17.17 12.03 4.49
N TRP A 306 17.18 10.77 4.09
CA TRP A 306 17.52 10.35 2.75
C TRP A 306 16.60 9.21 2.29
N ARG A 307 16.41 9.07 1.00
CA ARG A 307 15.88 7.89 0.35
C ARG A 307 16.62 7.60 -0.95
N ALA A 308 16.75 6.33 -1.32
CA ALA A 308 17.22 5.98 -2.64
C ALA A 308 16.17 6.35 -3.71
N PRO A 309 16.59 6.67 -4.94
CA PRO A 309 15.68 6.83 -6.06
C PRO A 309 14.93 5.51 -6.34
N HIS A 310 13.65 5.62 -6.67
CA HIS A 310 12.87 4.47 -7.10
C HIS A 310 13.23 4.03 -8.52
N VAL A 311 12.95 2.78 -8.88
CA VAL A 311 13.30 2.21 -10.19
C VAL A 311 12.73 3.03 -11.35
N TYR A 312 11.50 3.52 -11.26
CA TYR A 312 10.94 4.34 -12.33
C TYR A 312 11.53 5.77 -12.39
N GLU A 313 12.13 6.27 -11.32
CA GLU A 313 12.91 7.52 -11.35
C GLU A 313 14.25 7.33 -12.07
N LEU A 314 14.80 6.11 -12.03
CA LEU A 314 16.08 5.76 -12.67
C LEU A 314 15.91 5.26 -14.11
N TYR A 315 14.81 4.58 -14.41
CA TYR A 315 14.63 3.77 -15.60
C TYR A 315 13.22 3.90 -16.22
N SER A 316 12.57 5.06 -16.16
CA SER A 316 11.30 5.22 -16.85
C SER A 316 11.51 5.25 -18.36
N ASN A 317 10.78 4.42 -19.07
CA ASN A 317 10.72 4.40 -20.53
C ASN A 317 9.75 5.44 -21.07
N GLY A 318 9.63 6.59 -20.53
CA GLY A 318 8.89 7.76 -21.00
C GLY A 318 7.93 7.51 -22.17
N ASN A 319 6.96 6.62 -22.03
CA ASN A 319 5.89 6.55 -23.02
C ASN A 319 4.95 7.70 -22.70
N GLU A 320 5.09 8.77 -23.44
CA GLU A 320 4.04 9.75 -23.59
C GLU A 320 2.80 9.01 -24.13
N LEU A 321 1.76 9.04 -23.32
CA LEU A 321 0.46 8.46 -23.63
C LEU A 321 -0.30 9.37 -24.58
#